data_cef7337ccd0b9332a6310c245d4034b6
#
_entry.id   cef7337ccd0b9332a6310c245d4034b6
#
_cell.length_a   1.000
_cell.length_b   1.000
_cell.length_c   1.000
_cell.angle_alpha   90.00
_cell.angle_beta   90.00
_cell.angle_gamma   90.00
#
_symmetry.space_group_name_H-M   'P 1'
#
loop_
_entity.id
_entity.type
_entity.pdbx_description
1 polymer ?
#
loop_
_entity_poly.entity_id
_entity_poly.type
_entity_poly.pdbx_seq_one_letter_code
_entity_poly.pdbx_strand_id
1 'polypeptide(L)'
;KTDNSLIRSQKKLSMVIVDDSLYFNNSIGDISAVNINQGELLWQLPTQSSLIYESAFSLETSDIITDGKTLFFSNNKNQFLSIDLESGGFNWENKVNSNLRPSLVGNYLLTVSLEGYLVVIDKNNGNIIRVTDVFKNFKKKKRDMIKPTGFIIGLKNIYLTTDNGRLLIIDIKTGITN
;
A
#
# COMPACT_ATOMS: atom_id res chain seq x y z
N LYS A 1 -15.89 12.67 29.25
CA LYS A 1 -16.99 12.63 28.27
C LYS A 1 -16.33 12.67 26.90
N THR A 2 -16.26 11.53 26.25
CA THR A 2 -15.86 11.47 24.84
C THR A 2 -17.02 12.02 24.02
N ASP A 3 -16.79 13.09 23.28
CA ASP A 3 -17.75 13.56 22.29
C ASP A 3 -18.03 12.42 21.32
N ASN A 4 -19.28 12.02 21.23
CA ASN A 4 -19.76 11.09 20.22
C ASN A 4 -19.73 11.79 18.86
N SER A 5 -18.56 11.86 18.23
CA SER A 5 -18.51 12.25 16.83
C SER A 5 -19.14 11.12 16.03
N LEU A 6 -20.24 11.42 15.36
CA LEU A 6 -20.98 10.50 14.48
C LEU A 6 -20.23 10.21 13.16
N ILE A 7 -19.02 10.73 13.00
CA ILE A 7 -18.19 10.50 11.82
C ILE A 7 -17.53 9.13 11.96
N ARG A 8 -18.10 8.14 11.31
CA ARG A 8 -17.49 6.81 11.17
C ARG A 8 -16.63 6.78 9.93
N SER A 9 -15.33 6.48 10.11
CA SER A 9 -14.48 6.16 8.96
C SER A 9 -14.93 4.83 8.36
N GLN A 10 -15.15 4.80 7.04
CA GLN A 10 -15.39 3.57 6.29
C GLN A 10 -14.08 2.93 5.78
N LYS A 11 -12.94 3.47 6.20
CA LYS A 11 -11.63 2.98 5.78
C LYS A 11 -11.40 1.59 6.35
N LYS A 12 -10.96 0.70 5.48
CA LYS A 12 -10.46 -0.61 5.89
C LYS A 12 -9.15 -0.41 6.62
N LEU A 13 -9.10 -0.76 7.88
CA LEU A 13 -7.86 -0.80 8.65
C LEU A 13 -7.15 -2.12 8.36
N SER A 14 -5.83 -2.06 8.28
CA SER A 14 -4.99 -3.23 8.09
C SER A 14 -4.16 -3.49 9.33
N MET A 15 -3.94 -4.76 9.61
CA MET A 15 -3.11 -5.19 10.73
C MET A 15 -2.31 -6.44 10.37
N VAL A 16 -1.16 -6.59 11.00
CA VAL A 16 -0.29 -7.76 10.88
C VAL A 16 0.34 -8.07 12.23
N ILE A 17 0.51 -9.36 12.54
CA ILE A 17 1.19 -9.82 13.75
C ILE A 17 2.52 -10.44 13.35
N VAL A 18 3.58 -10.06 14.06
CA VAL A 18 4.89 -10.68 14.01
C VAL A 18 5.32 -10.93 15.44
N ASP A 19 5.56 -12.19 15.79
CA ASP A 19 5.84 -12.62 17.16
C ASP A 19 4.79 -12.08 18.16
N ASP A 20 5.21 -11.38 19.19
CA ASP A 20 4.35 -10.80 20.22
C ASP A 20 3.91 -9.36 19.92
N SER A 21 4.06 -8.90 18.70
CA SER A 21 3.77 -7.52 18.31
C SER A 21 2.68 -7.44 17.24
N LEU A 22 1.69 -6.58 17.48
CA LEU A 22 0.64 -6.21 16.53
C LEU A 22 0.98 -4.86 15.90
N TYR A 23 1.03 -4.82 14.60
CA TYR A 23 1.22 -3.62 13.79
C TYR A 23 -0.05 -3.28 13.04
N PHE A 24 -0.51 -2.05 13.13
CA PHE A 24 -1.74 -1.62 12.46
C PHE A 24 -1.69 -0.15 12.07
N ASN A 25 -2.47 0.21 11.07
CA ASN A 25 -2.70 1.59 10.72
C ASN A 25 -4.04 2.09 11.30
N ASN A 26 -4.08 3.37 11.65
CA ASN A 26 -5.31 4.02 12.06
C ASN A 26 -5.98 4.76 10.88
N SER A 27 -7.14 5.38 11.14
CA SER A 27 -7.92 6.07 10.09
C SER A 27 -7.27 7.33 9.52
N ILE A 28 -6.25 7.88 10.17
CA ILE A 28 -5.47 9.02 9.69
C ILE A 28 -4.15 8.59 9.03
N GLY A 29 -3.89 7.28 8.97
CA GLY A 29 -2.73 6.72 8.29
C GLY A 29 -1.51 6.46 9.18
N ASP A 30 -1.55 6.83 10.47
CA ASP A 30 -0.45 6.51 11.38
C ASP A 30 -0.32 5.01 11.56
N ILE A 31 0.90 4.55 11.73
CA ILE A 31 1.21 3.15 12.04
C ILE A 31 1.61 3.04 13.49
N SER A 32 1.08 2.04 14.16
CA SER A 32 1.36 1.77 15.58
C SER A 32 1.78 0.32 15.74
N ALA A 33 2.72 0.09 16.66
CA ALA A 33 3.10 -1.22 17.16
C ALA A 33 2.71 -1.37 18.63
N VAL A 34 2.09 -2.48 18.98
CA VAL A 34 1.62 -2.79 20.32
C VAL A 34 2.06 -4.20 20.71
N ASN A 35 2.57 -4.38 21.92
CA ASN A 35 2.78 -5.71 22.47
C ASN A 35 1.42 -6.36 22.78
N ILE A 36 1.14 -7.52 22.17
CA ILE A 36 -0.18 -8.18 22.31
C ILE A 36 -0.42 -8.80 23.67
N ASN A 37 0.63 -9.15 24.41
CA ASN A 37 0.51 -9.78 25.73
C ASN A 37 0.27 -8.76 26.84
N GLN A 38 0.86 -7.57 26.73
CA GLN A 38 0.82 -6.52 27.73
C GLN A 38 -0.13 -5.38 27.36
N GLY A 39 -0.48 -5.25 26.07
CA GLY A 39 -1.27 -4.13 25.55
C GLY A 39 -0.50 -2.80 25.54
N GLU A 40 0.84 -2.85 25.65
CA GLU A 40 1.68 -1.66 25.68
C GLU A 40 2.01 -1.17 24.27
N LEU A 41 1.95 0.15 24.10
CA LEU A 41 2.40 0.81 22.88
C LEU A 41 3.93 0.74 22.82
N LEU A 42 4.47 0.07 21.78
CA LEU A 42 5.91 -0.01 21.53
C LEU A 42 6.42 1.25 20.82
N TRP A 43 5.74 1.61 19.74
CA TRP A 43 6.01 2.84 18.99
C TRP A 43 4.80 3.25 18.14
N GLN A 44 4.78 4.52 17.74
CA GLN A 44 3.81 5.07 16.81
C GLN A 44 4.51 6.02 15.84
N LEU A 45 4.23 5.84 14.55
CA LEU A 45 4.80 6.61 13.46
C LEU A 45 3.70 7.39 12.75
N PRO A 46 3.67 8.74 12.86
CA PRO A 46 2.82 9.58 12.03
C PRO A 46 3.30 9.52 10.58
N THR A 47 2.41 9.18 9.65
CA THR A 47 2.73 9.15 8.21
C THR A 47 2.24 10.39 7.48
N GLN A 48 1.44 11.24 8.15
CA GLN A 48 0.92 12.49 7.60
C GLN A 48 1.32 13.66 8.50
N SER A 49 1.61 14.80 7.89
CA SER A 49 1.78 16.03 8.66
C SER A 49 0.45 16.41 9.30
N SER A 50 0.43 16.63 10.61
CA SER A 50 -0.73 16.87 11.45
C SER A 50 -1.54 18.15 11.11
N LEU A 51 -1.12 18.92 10.13
CA LEU A 51 -1.68 20.25 9.83
C LEU A 51 -2.88 20.25 8.87
N ILE A 52 -3.27 19.10 8.30
CA ILE A 52 -4.33 19.09 7.28
C ILE A 52 -5.35 18.00 7.61
N TYR A 53 -6.26 18.27 8.54
CA TYR A 53 -7.39 17.38 8.86
C TYR A 53 -8.24 17.03 7.62
N GLU A 54 -8.41 17.93 6.67
CA GLU A 54 -9.16 17.67 5.43
C GLU A 54 -8.53 16.58 4.56
N SER A 55 -7.20 16.46 4.57
CA SER A 55 -6.51 15.41 3.81
C SER A 55 -6.68 14.02 4.43
N ALA A 56 -6.90 13.94 5.73
CA ALA A 56 -7.10 12.67 6.44
C ALA A 56 -8.38 11.96 5.98
N PHE A 57 -9.46 12.70 5.68
CA PHE A 57 -10.70 12.09 5.19
C PHE A 57 -10.57 11.43 3.81
N SER A 58 -9.71 11.98 2.95
CA SER A 58 -9.46 11.45 1.60
C SER A 58 -8.28 10.48 1.53
N LEU A 59 -7.62 10.20 2.66
CA LEU A 59 -6.50 9.27 2.70
C LEU A 59 -7.02 7.83 2.56
N GLU A 60 -6.53 7.14 1.56
CA GLU A 60 -6.71 5.71 1.35
C GLU A 60 -5.36 5.01 1.45
N THR A 61 -5.30 3.98 2.24
CA THR A 61 -4.07 3.26 2.54
C THR A 61 -4.15 1.84 2.00
N SER A 62 -3.00 1.28 1.62
CA SER A 62 -2.90 -0.15 1.33
C SER A 62 -3.00 -0.97 2.60
N ASP A 63 -3.21 -2.28 2.44
CA ASP A 63 -2.92 -3.23 3.51
C ASP A 63 -1.42 -3.19 3.83
N ILE A 64 -1.08 -3.34 5.11
CA ILE A 64 0.28 -3.52 5.57
C ILE A 64 0.72 -4.95 5.26
N ILE A 65 1.94 -5.10 4.73
CA ILE A 65 2.60 -6.39 4.58
C ILE A 65 3.96 -6.38 5.26
N THR A 66 4.50 -7.55 5.56
CA THR A 66 5.80 -7.66 6.22
C THR A 66 6.60 -8.86 5.69
N ASP A 67 7.91 -8.79 5.80
CA ASP A 67 8.83 -9.91 5.62
C ASP A 67 9.37 -10.46 6.96
N GLY A 68 8.79 -10.03 8.09
CA GLY A 68 9.20 -10.41 9.43
C GLY A 68 10.24 -9.47 10.07
N LYS A 69 10.77 -8.50 9.31
CA LYS A 69 11.73 -7.49 9.81
C LYS A 69 11.32 -6.07 9.43
N THR A 70 10.58 -5.95 8.35
CA THR A 70 10.20 -4.68 7.75
C THR A 70 8.72 -4.68 7.44
N LEU A 71 8.06 -3.56 7.68
CA LEU A 71 6.70 -3.27 7.20
C LEU A 71 6.78 -2.53 5.87
N PHE A 72 5.86 -2.89 4.96
CA PHE A 72 5.66 -2.19 3.70
C PHE A 72 4.22 -1.75 3.57
N PHE A 73 4.04 -0.52 3.15
CA PHE A 73 2.77 0.16 3.20
C PHE A 73 2.74 1.32 2.19
N SER A 74 1.62 1.57 1.56
CA SER A 74 1.45 2.67 0.61
C SER A 74 0.14 3.41 0.81
N ASN A 75 0.02 4.60 0.21
CA ASN A 75 -1.20 5.39 0.26
C ASN A 75 -1.45 6.17 -1.05
N ASN A 76 -2.63 6.78 -1.15
CA ASN A 76 -3.03 7.61 -2.29
C ASN A 76 -2.50 9.05 -2.23
N LYS A 77 -1.47 9.30 -1.42
CA LYS A 77 -0.75 10.59 -1.31
C LYS A 77 0.69 10.49 -1.79
N ASN A 78 0.96 9.59 -2.74
CA ASN A 78 2.28 9.36 -3.31
C ASN A 78 3.32 8.90 -2.29
N GLN A 79 2.93 8.05 -1.35
CA GLN A 79 3.86 7.48 -0.40
C GLN A 79 3.83 5.96 -0.46
N PHE A 80 4.99 5.36 -0.61
CA PHE A 80 5.26 3.95 -0.38
C PHE A 80 6.42 3.86 0.62
N LEU A 81 6.15 3.29 1.77
CA LEU A 81 7.01 3.33 2.94
C LEU A 81 7.57 1.95 3.25
N SER A 82 8.81 1.93 3.68
CA SER A 82 9.46 0.80 4.32
C SER A 82 9.86 1.21 5.73
N ILE A 83 9.37 0.48 6.72
CA ILE A 83 9.50 0.82 8.13
C ILE A 83 10.13 -0.36 8.85
N ASP A 84 11.14 -0.10 9.64
CA ASP A 84 11.76 -1.11 10.51
C ASP A 84 10.79 -1.53 11.61
N LEU A 85 10.61 -2.84 11.80
CA LEU A 85 9.64 -3.39 12.75
C LEU A 85 9.99 -3.07 14.20
N GLU A 86 11.27 -3.06 14.54
CA GLU A 86 11.73 -2.92 15.91
C GLU A 86 11.68 -1.46 16.36
N SER A 87 12.22 -0.56 15.55
CA SER A 87 12.37 0.85 15.89
C SER A 87 11.20 1.73 15.46
N GLY A 88 10.39 1.29 14.48
CA GLY A 88 9.40 2.15 13.83
C GLY A 88 9.99 3.21 12.90
N GLY A 89 11.32 3.16 12.66
CA GLY A 89 12.02 4.11 11.80
C GLY A 89 11.81 3.83 10.31
N PHE A 90 11.92 4.87 9.48
CA PHE A 90 11.90 4.72 8.03
C PHE A 90 13.21 4.10 7.53
N ASN A 91 13.11 3.02 6.74
CA ASN A 91 14.24 2.52 5.96
C ASN A 91 14.38 3.31 4.65
N TRP A 92 13.24 3.46 3.95
CA TRP A 92 13.14 4.25 2.73
C TRP A 92 11.69 4.67 2.43
N GLU A 93 11.54 5.68 1.58
CA GLU A 93 10.26 6.17 1.06
C GLU A 93 10.36 6.37 -0.45
N ASN A 94 9.29 6.03 -1.17
CA ASN A 94 9.13 6.26 -2.60
C ASN A 94 7.83 7.00 -2.91
N LYS A 95 7.85 7.75 -4.01
CA LYS A 95 6.67 8.46 -4.53
C LYS A 95 5.85 7.53 -5.44
N VAL A 96 5.11 6.61 -4.85
CA VAL A 96 4.19 5.72 -5.56
C VAL A 96 2.79 5.92 -5.02
N ASN A 97 1.86 6.30 -5.92
CA ASN A 97 0.46 6.54 -5.61
C ASN A 97 -0.33 5.23 -5.69
N SER A 98 -0.46 4.50 -4.59
CA SER A 98 -1.19 3.23 -4.55
C SER A 98 -1.87 3.01 -3.20
N ASN A 99 -3.12 2.56 -3.23
CA ASN A 99 -3.85 2.06 -2.08
C ASN A 99 -4.07 0.55 -2.15
N LEU A 100 -3.46 -0.13 -3.13
CA LEU A 100 -3.56 -1.57 -3.29
C LEU A 100 -2.54 -2.28 -2.42
N ARG A 101 -2.93 -3.44 -1.88
CA ARG A 101 -2.04 -4.29 -1.11
C ARG A 101 -0.81 -4.65 -1.93
N PRO A 102 0.41 -4.30 -1.50
CA PRO A 102 1.63 -4.72 -2.18
C PRO A 102 1.81 -6.22 -2.12
N SER A 103 2.56 -6.77 -3.07
CA SER A 103 2.95 -8.18 -3.06
C SER A 103 4.46 -8.30 -2.93
N LEU A 104 4.91 -9.15 -2.01
CA LEU A 104 6.32 -9.45 -1.81
C LEU A 104 6.70 -10.74 -2.55
N VAL A 105 7.68 -10.65 -3.43
CA VAL A 105 8.20 -11.78 -4.21
C VAL A 105 9.72 -11.79 -4.13
N GLY A 106 10.27 -12.63 -3.28
CA GLY A 106 11.71 -12.65 -3.00
C GLY A 106 12.21 -11.31 -2.46
N ASN A 107 13.10 -10.65 -3.20
CA ASN A 107 13.63 -9.33 -2.86
C ASN A 107 12.86 -8.16 -3.48
N TYR A 108 11.74 -8.42 -4.12
CA TYR A 108 10.99 -7.40 -4.82
C TYR A 108 9.60 -7.18 -4.23
N LEU A 109 9.22 -5.93 -4.17
CA LEU A 109 7.86 -5.47 -3.90
C LEU A 109 7.21 -5.10 -5.22
N LEU A 110 6.00 -5.57 -5.42
CA LEU A 110 5.18 -5.23 -6.59
C LEU A 110 3.92 -4.51 -6.09
N THR A 111 3.59 -3.42 -6.77
CA THR A 111 2.31 -2.73 -6.56
C THR A 111 1.81 -2.15 -7.89
N VAL A 112 0.53 -1.80 -7.93
CA VAL A 112 -0.04 -1.10 -9.09
C VAL A 112 -0.53 0.26 -8.62
N SER A 113 -0.04 1.32 -9.27
CA SER A 113 -0.47 2.68 -8.94
C SER A 113 -1.89 2.95 -9.41
N LEU A 114 -2.54 3.96 -8.83
CA LEU A 114 -3.90 4.37 -9.19
C LEU A 114 -4.00 4.86 -10.63
N GLU A 115 -2.89 5.28 -11.23
CA GLU A 115 -2.78 5.68 -12.65
C GLU A 115 -2.59 4.48 -13.58
N GLY A 116 -2.45 3.25 -13.05
CA GLY A 116 -2.27 2.04 -13.83
C GLY A 116 -0.83 1.73 -14.23
N TYR A 117 0.12 2.02 -13.35
CA TYR A 117 1.51 1.59 -13.50
C TYR A 117 1.81 0.43 -12.56
N LEU A 118 2.23 -0.70 -13.12
CA LEU A 118 2.87 -1.77 -12.35
C LEU A 118 4.29 -1.32 -12.00
N VAL A 119 4.57 -1.22 -10.71
CA VAL A 119 5.86 -0.79 -10.17
C VAL A 119 6.52 -1.95 -9.44
N VAL A 120 7.77 -2.23 -9.79
CA VAL A 120 8.64 -3.22 -9.14
C VAL A 120 9.73 -2.48 -8.39
N ILE A 121 9.84 -2.72 -7.10
CA ILE A 121 10.75 -2.03 -6.17
C ILE A 121 11.66 -3.07 -5.50
N ASP A 122 12.94 -2.78 -5.37
CA ASP A 122 13.84 -3.54 -4.48
C ASP A 122 13.47 -3.25 -3.01
N LYS A 123 13.08 -4.28 -2.27
CA LYS A 123 12.60 -4.12 -0.91
C LYS A 123 13.65 -3.59 0.07
N ASN A 124 14.95 -3.81 -0.22
CA ASN A 124 16.03 -3.49 0.71
C ASN A 124 16.40 -2.00 0.67
N ASN A 125 16.34 -1.39 -0.50
CA ASN A 125 16.82 -0.01 -0.71
C ASN A 125 15.78 0.93 -1.32
N GLY A 126 14.61 0.41 -1.67
CA GLY A 126 13.53 1.20 -2.27
C GLY A 126 13.75 1.55 -3.76
N ASN A 127 14.81 1.10 -4.41
CA ASN A 127 15.04 1.43 -5.80
C ASN A 127 13.96 0.86 -6.71
N ILE A 128 13.38 1.72 -7.56
CA ILE A 128 12.42 1.31 -8.58
C ILE A 128 13.18 0.59 -9.70
N ILE A 129 12.94 -0.70 -9.84
CA ILE A 129 13.59 -1.56 -10.83
C ILE A 129 12.87 -1.48 -12.18
N ARG A 130 11.54 -1.42 -12.14
CA ARG A 130 10.73 -1.39 -13.37
C ARG A 130 9.41 -0.69 -13.13
N VAL A 131 8.99 0.07 -14.15
CA VAL A 131 7.65 0.64 -14.24
C VAL A 131 7.05 0.22 -15.57
N THR A 132 5.83 -0.29 -15.56
CA THR A 132 5.12 -0.76 -16.75
C THR A 132 3.72 -0.17 -16.79
N ASP A 133 3.37 0.53 -17.86
CA ASP A 133 2.01 1.05 -18.10
C ASP A 133 1.08 -0.12 -18.48
N VAL A 134 0.25 -0.58 -17.57
CA VAL A 134 -0.68 -1.70 -17.79
C VAL A 134 -1.94 -1.27 -18.56
N PHE A 135 -2.17 0.04 -18.68
CA PHE A 135 -3.29 0.61 -19.41
C PHE A 135 -2.91 1.14 -20.80
N LYS A 136 -1.68 0.90 -21.27
CA LYS A 136 -1.19 1.47 -22.54
C LYS A 136 -2.06 1.13 -23.75
N ASN A 137 -2.77 -0.01 -23.73
CA ASN A 137 -3.66 -0.44 -24.81
C ASN A 137 -5.02 0.27 -24.79
N PHE A 138 -5.32 1.04 -23.74
CA PHE A 138 -6.56 1.82 -23.65
C PHE A 138 -6.37 3.23 -24.25
N LYS A 139 -7.42 3.75 -24.91
CA LYS A 139 -7.43 5.13 -25.39
C LYS A 139 -7.28 6.10 -24.19
N LYS A 140 -6.53 7.20 -24.38
CA LYS A 140 -6.21 8.18 -23.32
C LYS A 140 -7.44 8.60 -22.49
N LYS A 141 -8.54 8.99 -23.14
CA LYS A 141 -9.80 9.36 -22.44
C LYS A 141 -10.40 8.26 -21.56
N LYS A 142 -10.10 6.99 -21.83
CA LYS A 142 -10.57 5.85 -21.04
C LYS A 142 -9.66 5.54 -19.86
N ARG A 143 -8.37 5.86 -19.94
CA ARG A 143 -7.39 5.59 -18.86
C ARG A 143 -7.75 6.35 -17.60
N ASP A 144 -8.08 7.63 -17.73
CA ASP A 144 -8.42 8.51 -16.60
C ASP A 144 -9.71 8.07 -15.86
N MET A 145 -10.51 7.21 -16.51
CA MET A 145 -11.76 6.66 -15.98
C MET A 145 -11.63 5.22 -15.44
N ILE A 146 -10.45 4.62 -15.52
CA ILE A 146 -10.22 3.22 -15.09
C ILE A 146 -9.29 3.25 -13.88
N LYS A 147 -9.75 2.68 -12.77
CA LYS A 147 -8.94 2.55 -11.56
C LYS A 147 -8.66 1.08 -11.26
N PRO A 148 -7.42 0.74 -10.92
CA PRO A 148 -7.11 -0.57 -10.36
C PRO A 148 -7.82 -0.75 -9.03
N THR A 149 -8.42 -1.93 -8.79
CA THR A 149 -9.13 -2.24 -7.55
C THR A 149 -8.51 -3.39 -6.76
N GLY A 150 -7.64 -4.16 -7.38
CA GLY A 150 -6.90 -5.23 -6.75
C GLY A 150 -6.08 -6.01 -7.76
N PHE A 151 -5.03 -6.66 -7.30
CA PHE A 151 -4.24 -7.56 -8.13
C PHE A 151 -3.70 -8.74 -7.35
N ILE A 152 -3.37 -9.80 -8.07
CA ILE A 152 -2.72 -10.99 -7.53
C ILE A 152 -1.65 -11.48 -8.51
N ILE A 153 -0.56 -12.01 -7.97
CA ILE A 153 0.56 -12.54 -8.73
C ILE A 153 0.43 -14.06 -8.83
N GLY A 154 0.36 -14.57 -10.05
CA GLY A 154 0.49 -15.99 -10.37
C GLY A 154 1.89 -16.35 -10.86
N LEU A 155 2.08 -17.57 -11.32
CA LEU A 155 3.40 -18.06 -11.77
C LEU A 155 3.96 -17.33 -12.99
N LYS A 156 3.10 -16.96 -13.93
CA LYS A 156 3.50 -16.32 -15.21
C LYS A 156 2.84 -14.96 -15.41
N ASN A 157 1.71 -14.72 -14.77
CA ASN A 157 0.88 -13.56 -15.02
C ASN A 157 0.51 -12.86 -13.72
N ILE A 158 0.29 -11.57 -13.83
CA ILE A 158 -0.39 -10.76 -12.83
C ILE A 158 -1.83 -10.58 -13.30
N TYR A 159 -2.77 -10.81 -12.41
CA TYR A 159 -4.20 -10.63 -12.64
C TYR A 159 -4.64 -9.35 -11.93
N LEU A 160 -5.09 -8.37 -12.69
CA LEU A 160 -5.48 -7.06 -12.19
C LEU A 160 -6.96 -6.82 -12.46
N THR A 161 -7.72 -6.48 -11.44
CA THR A 161 -9.11 -6.06 -11.56
C THR A 161 -9.22 -4.53 -11.58
N THR A 162 -10.27 -4.05 -12.24
CA THR A 162 -10.54 -2.62 -12.37
C THR A 162 -11.97 -2.28 -11.94
N ASP A 163 -12.20 -1.02 -11.57
CA ASP A 163 -13.49 -0.50 -11.09
C ASP A 163 -14.64 -0.62 -12.11
N ASN A 164 -14.32 -0.71 -13.40
CA ASN A 164 -15.28 -0.95 -14.47
C ASN A 164 -15.50 -2.45 -14.79
N GLY A 165 -15.13 -3.34 -13.87
CA GLY A 165 -15.41 -4.77 -13.93
C GLY A 165 -14.52 -5.57 -14.91
N ARG A 166 -13.36 -5.07 -15.31
CA ARG A 166 -12.42 -5.79 -16.17
C ARG A 166 -11.40 -6.58 -15.36
N LEU A 167 -11.00 -7.71 -15.91
CA LEU A 167 -9.83 -8.47 -15.51
C LEU A 167 -8.75 -8.32 -16.59
N LEU A 168 -7.61 -7.78 -16.22
CA LEU A 168 -6.43 -7.68 -17.08
C LEU A 168 -5.44 -8.77 -16.71
N ILE A 169 -4.90 -9.45 -17.72
CA ILE A 169 -3.88 -10.47 -17.55
C ILE A 169 -2.57 -9.88 -18.10
N ILE A 170 -1.58 -9.72 -17.22
CA ILE A 170 -0.33 -9.06 -17.51
C ILE A 170 0.79 -10.09 -17.39
N ASP A 171 1.55 -10.28 -18.45
CA ASP A 171 2.73 -11.15 -18.39
C ASP A 171 3.79 -10.56 -17.46
N ILE A 172 4.26 -11.33 -16.50
CA ILE A 172 5.21 -10.85 -15.46
C ILE A 172 6.55 -10.43 -16.08
N LYS A 173 7.02 -11.13 -17.11
CA LYS A 173 8.33 -10.87 -17.71
C LYS A 173 8.33 -9.65 -18.60
N THR A 174 7.33 -9.54 -19.44
CA THR A 174 7.24 -8.49 -20.47
C THR A 174 6.45 -7.27 -20.01
N GLY A 175 5.53 -7.44 -19.05
CA GLY A 175 4.56 -6.43 -18.65
C GLY A 175 3.47 -6.17 -19.70
N ILE A 176 3.36 -7.02 -20.72
CA ILE A 176 2.34 -6.89 -21.77
C ILE A 176 1.00 -7.33 -21.19
N THR A 177 -0.01 -6.49 -21.37
CA THR A 177 -1.41 -6.78 -21.03
C THR A 177 -2.09 -7.45 -22.22
N ASN A 178 -2.70 -8.59 -21.95
CA ASN A 178 -3.53 -9.37 -22.86
C ASN A 178 -5.01 -9.11 -22.58
#